data_d577cf5e3e47ad423d1ef3b32b653665
#
_entry.id   d577cf5e3e47ad423d1ef3b32b653665
#
_cell.length_a   1.000
_cell.length_b   1.000
_cell.length_c   1.000
_cell.angle_alpha   90.00
_cell.angle_beta   90.00
_cell.angle_gamma   90.00
#
_symmetry.space_group_name_H-M   'P 1'
#
loop_
_entity.id
_entity.type
_entity.pdbx_description
1 polymer ?
#
loop_
_entity_poly.entity_id
_entity_poly.type
_entity_poly.pdbx_seq_one_letter_code
_entity_poly.pdbx_strand_id
1 'polypeptide(L)'
;MNSAIKYFLIGLVQGLTEFLPVSSSGHIVLFGSLFKLDNLLILSIVAHLGTLLAVIYCYRKRLISLIRNPFNKTNLNLIIATIPTVLIVLIFNKFFENSFSTSSTIWGFLISAVLLFIADFKACGNKHFTKKSSFIMGVAQGLAVLPGISRSGTTLVTGLFLGVDKNEALDFSFLMSIPIIIASAVYEGIDLIKNPVTVNWVGMIIVFVASFVFGILSIKLMLKVVKKNRLFYFSFYLIFLSLLTLLFV
;
A
#
# COMPACT_ATOMS: atom_id res chain seq x y z
N MET A 1 -6.60 6.59 26.92
CA MET A 1 -7.05 7.25 25.66
C MET A 1 -8.41 6.69 25.27
N ASN A 2 -9.36 7.55 24.90
CA ASN A 2 -10.71 7.11 24.50
C ASN A 2 -10.63 6.15 23.31
N SER A 3 -11.41 5.07 23.33
CA SER A 3 -11.41 4.05 22.25
C SER A 3 -11.72 4.65 20.87
N ALA A 4 -12.64 5.63 20.79
CA ALA A 4 -12.95 6.31 19.52
C ALA A 4 -11.73 7.03 18.92
N ILE A 5 -10.88 7.64 19.75
CA ILE A 5 -9.64 8.29 19.30
C ILE A 5 -8.66 7.26 18.74
N LYS A 6 -8.53 6.08 19.37
CA LYS A 6 -7.69 5.01 18.85
C LYS A 6 -8.13 4.56 17.46
N TYR A 7 -9.43 4.32 17.28
CA TYR A 7 -10.00 3.94 15.98
C TYR A 7 -9.78 5.02 14.91
N PHE A 8 -10.00 6.29 15.27
CA PHE A 8 -9.73 7.40 14.36
C PHE A 8 -8.26 7.47 13.94
N LEU A 9 -7.33 7.31 14.88
CA LEU A 9 -5.89 7.33 14.59
C LEU A 9 -5.47 6.18 13.66
N ILE A 10 -6.01 4.98 13.84
CA ILE A 10 -5.76 3.85 12.93
C ILE A 10 -6.22 4.17 11.51
N GLY A 11 -7.47 4.65 11.37
CA GLY A 11 -8.00 5.03 10.06
C GLY A 11 -7.22 6.18 9.40
N LEU A 12 -6.81 7.18 10.18
CA LEU A 12 -5.98 8.29 9.73
C LEU A 12 -4.61 7.79 9.24
N VAL A 13 -3.93 6.98 10.06
CA VAL A 13 -2.61 6.43 9.72
C VAL A 13 -2.70 5.59 8.46
N GLN A 14 -3.64 4.64 8.40
CA GLN A 14 -3.83 3.82 7.20
C GLN A 14 -4.13 4.67 5.97
N GLY A 15 -5.09 5.60 6.07
CA GLY A 15 -5.48 6.46 4.95
C GLY A 15 -4.31 7.28 4.40
N LEU A 16 -3.52 7.87 5.29
CA LEU A 16 -2.36 8.65 4.87
C LEU A 16 -1.24 7.78 4.29
N THR A 17 -0.95 6.64 4.88
CA THR A 17 0.25 5.86 4.55
C THR A 17 0.06 4.83 3.44
N GLU A 18 -1.19 4.47 3.08
CA GLU A 18 -1.46 3.46 2.07
C GLU A 18 -0.98 3.85 0.66
N PHE A 19 -1.18 5.11 0.29
CA PHE A 19 -0.81 5.62 -1.04
C PHE A 19 0.46 6.46 -1.03
N LEU A 20 0.89 6.98 0.13
CA LEU A 20 2.20 7.56 0.28
C LEU A 20 3.26 6.44 0.34
N PRO A 21 4.48 6.69 -0.14
CA PRO A 21 5.50 5.65 -0.21
C PRO A 21 6.21 5.43 1.15
N VAL A 22 5.42 5.20 2.22
CA VAL A 22 5.92 5.14 3.60
C VAL A 22 5.58 3.86 4.36
N SER A 23 4.99 2.86 3.70
CA SER A 23 4.59 1.57 4.27
C SER A 23 3.49 1.65 5.34
N SER A 24 2.25 1.46 4.93
CA SER A 24 1.09 1.40 5.84
C SER A 24 1.17 0.22 6.81
N SER A 25 1.60 -0.96 6.35
CA SER A 25 1.78 -2.14 7.19
C SER A 25 2.77 -1.92 8.34
N GLY A 26 3.91 -1.27 8.06
CA GLY A 26 4.88 -0.92 9.08
C GLY A 26 4.31 0.04 10.13
N HIS A 27 3.53 1.02 9.71
CA HIS A 27 2.87 1.95 10.64
C HIS A 27 1.82 1.25 11.50
N ILE A 28 1.01 0.34 10.91
CA ILE A 28 0.02 -0.42 11.68
C ILE A 28 0.69 -1.31 12.72
N VAL A 29 1.81 -1.96 12.40
CA VAL A 29 2.58 -2.75 13.37
C VAL A 29 3.05 -1.86 14.54
N LEU A 30 3.62 -0.69 14.25
CA LEU A 30 4.07 0.25 15.30
C LEU A 30 2.92 0.78 16.16
N PHE A 31 1.87 1.27 15.53
CA PHE A 31 0.71 1.80 16.26
C PHE A 31 -0.06 0.72 17.02
N GLY A 32 -0.13 -0.50 16.44
CA GLY A 32 -0.72 -1.65 17.11
C GLY A 32 -0.01 -2.00 18.41
N SER A 33 1.32 -2.00 18.39
CA SER A 33 2.13 -2.25 19.60
C SER A 33 2.02 -1.12 20.64
N LEU A 34 2.07 0.15 20.20
CA LEU A 34 1.99 1.32 21.06
C LEU A 34 0.64 1.44 21.78
N PHE A 35 -0.46 1.18 21.09
CA PHE A 35 -1.80 1.35 21.64
C PHE A 35 -2.38 0.08 22.26
N LYS A 36 -1.65 -1.05 22.18
CA LYS A 36 -2.10 -2.37 22.65
C LYS A 36 -3.52 -2.64 22.15
N LEU A 37 -3.68 -2.65 20.82
CA LEU A 37 -4.98 -2.80 20.19
C LEU A 37 -5.34 -4.27 20.08
N ASP A 38 -6.53 -4.61 20.58
CA ASP A 38 -7.12 -5.91 20.34
C ASP A 38 -7.65 -5.99 18.91
N ASN A 39 -7.64 -7.19 18.33
CA ASN A 39 -8.23 -7.47 17.01
C ASN A 39 -7.66 -6.60 15.86
N LEU A 40 -6.33 -6.41 15.84
CA LEU A 40 -5.64 -5.59 14.84
C LEU A 40 -5.94 -6.04 13.39
N LEU A 41 -6.16 -7.35 13.18
CA LEU A 41 -6.48 -7.92 11.87
C LEU A 41 -7.76 -7.30 11.28
N ILE A 42 -8.87 -7.32 12.02
CA ILE A 42 -10.13 -6.78 11.50
C ILE A 42 -10.07 -5.26 11.31
N LEU A 43 -9.33 -4.55 12.19
CA LEU A 43 -9.09 -3.11 12.04
C LEU A 43 -8.32 -2.81 10.74
N SER A 44 -7.31 -3.63 10.45
CA SER A 44 -6.53 -3.53 9.22
C SER A 44 -7.39 -3.76 7.97
N ILE A 45 -8.21 -4.82 7.95
CA ILE A 45 -9.11 -5.12 6.84
C ILE A 45 -10.06 -3.95 6.58
N VAL A 46 -10.73 -3.46 7.62
CA VAL A 46 -11.70 -2.35 7.49
C VAL A 46 -11.00 -1.09 7.02
N ALA A 47 -9.80 -0.81 7.51
CA ALA A 47 -9.00 0.33 7.08
C ALA A 47 -8.57 0.24 5.61
N HIS A 48 -8.17 -0.97 5.15
CA HIS A 48 -7.86 -1.21 3.73
C HIS A 48 -9.10 -1.09 2.84
N LEU A 49 -10.28 -1.54 3.29
CA LEU A 49 -11.53 -1.33 2.55
C LEU A 49 -11.87 0.16 2.41
N GLY A 50 -11.61 0.98 3.43
CA GLY A 50 -11.74 2.43 3.34
C GLY A 50 -10.81 3.05 2.29
N THR A 51 -9.52 2.65 2.28
CA THR A 51 -8.56 3.11 1.27
C THR A 51 -8.87 2.55 -0.12
N LEU A 52 -9.38 1.32 -0.23
CA LEU A 52 -9.91 0.77 -1.48
C LEU A 52 -11.01 1.66 -2.06
N LEU A 53 -11.97 2.06 -1.25
CA LEU A 53 -13.03 2.97 -1.69
C LEU A 53 -12.45 4.34 -2.11
N ALA A 54 -11.40 4.83 -1.43
CA ALA A 54 -10.72 6.07 -1.78
C ALA A 54 -10.10 6.02 -3.19
N VAL A 55 -9.38 4.94 -3.53
CA VAL A 55 -8.78 4.80 -4.87
C VAL A 55 -9.87 4.60 -5.93
N ILE A 56 -10.91 3.82 -5.66
CA ILE A 56 -12.05 3.66 -6.57
C ILE A 56 -12.73 5.02 -6.82
N TYR A 57 -12.97 5.80 -5.79
CA TYR A 57 -13.56 7.13 -5.92
C TYR A 57 -12.69 8.09 -6.74
N CYS A 58 -11.39 8.16 -6.46
CA CYS A 58 -10.46 9.03 -7.17
C CYS A 58 -10.31 8.63 -8.64
N TYR A 59 -10.28 7.34 -8.93
CA TYR A 59 -10.07 6.80 -10.28
C TYR A 59 -11.36 6.35 -10.98
N ARG A 60 -12.55 6.70 -10.46
CA ARG A 60 -13.85 6.23 -10.97
C ARG A 60 -14.05 6.42 -12.48
N LYS A 61 -13.64 7.57 -13.04
CA LYS A 61 -13.77 7.83 -14.49
C LYS A 61 -12.88 6.86 -15.29
N ARG A 62 -11.66 6.62 -14.83
CA ARG A 62 -10.73 5.68 -15.44
C ARG A 62 -11.23 4.25 -15.33
N LEU A 63 -11.72 3.85 -14.15
CA LEU A 63 -12.29 2.51 -13.93
C LEU A 63 -13.51 2.25 -14.79
N ILE A 64 -14.43 3.21 -14.93
CA ILE A 64 -15.58 3.09 -15.84
C ILE A 64 -15.10 2.89 -17.29
N SER A 65 -14.08 3.64 -17.73
CA SER A 65 -13.50 3.46 -19.07
C SER A 65 -12.87 2.08 -19.26
N LEU A 66 -12.20 1.54 -18.22
CA LEU A 66 -11.60 0.21 -18.23
C LEU A 66 -12.68 -0.90 -18.30
N ILE A 67 -13.79 -0.74 -17.56
CA ILE A 67 -14.92 -1.68 -17.59
C ILE A 67 -15.63 -1.66 -18.94
N ARG A 68 -15.81 -0.47 -19.55
CA ARG A 68 -16.45 -0.35 -20.86
C ARG A 68 -15.63 -0.97 -21.99
N ASN A 69 -14.29 -1.01 -21.83
CA ASN A 69 -13.37 -1.58 -22.82
C ASN A 69 -12.49 -2.66 -22.16
N PRO A 70 -13.03 -3.85 -21.87
CA PRO A 70 -12.35 -4.88 -21.07
C PRO A 70 -11.06 -5.41 -21.72
N PHE A 71 -10.96 -5.40 -23.03
CA PHE A 71 -9.81 -5.90 -23.79
C PHE A 71 -8.76 -4.83 -24.14
N ASN A 72 -8.81 -3.66 -23.48
CA ASN A 72 -7.79 -2.64 -23.72
C ASN A 72 -6.41 -3.03 -23.15
N LYS A 73 -5.35 -2.38 -23.65
CA LYS A 73 -3.96 -2.66 -23.23
C LYS A 73 -3.74 -2.46 -21.73
N THR A 74 -4.41 -1.49 -21.10
CA THR A 74 -4.26 -1.22 -19.66
C THR A 74 -4.81 -2.36 -18.83
N ASN A 75 -6.00 -2.90 -19.16
CA ASN A 75 -6.58 -4.04 -18.47
C ASN A 75 -5.69 -5.28 -18.60
N LEU A 76 -5.18 -5.56 -19.79
CA LEU A 76 -4.25 -6.67 -20.01
C LEU A 76 -2.99 -6.50 -19.15
N ASN A 77 -2.43 -5.30 -19.11
CA ASN A 77 -1.26 -4.98 -18.29
C ASN A 77 -1.54 -5.12 -16.79
N LEU A 78 -2.73 -4.72 -16.31
CA LEU A 78 -3.14 -4.91 -14.92
C LEU A 78 -3.25 -6.40 -14.55
N ILE A 79 -3.83 -7.22 -15.44
CA ILE A 79 -3.89 -8.67 -15.23
C ILE A 79 -2.48 -9.27 -15.19
N ILE A 80 -1.60 -8.91 -16.14
CA ILE A 80 -0.21 -9.37 -16.20
C ILE A 80 0.56 -8.97 -14.94
N ALA A 81 0.28 -7.81 -14.35
CA ALA A 81 0.90 -7.39 -13.09
C ALA A 81 0.32 -8.12 -11.88
N THR A 82 -0.99 -8.41 -11.88
CA THR A 82 -1.67 -9.06 -10.75
C THR A 82 -1.24 -10.51 -10.58
N ILE A 83 -1.08 -11.25 -11.70
CA ILE A 83 -0.73 -12.68 -11.65
C ILE A 83 0.56 -12.95 -10.85
N PRO A 84 1.72 -12.37 -11.17
CA PRO A 84 2.95 -12.63 -10.42
C PRO A 84 2.84 -12.16 -8.96
N THR A 85 2.13 -11.07 -8.68
CA THR A 85 1.87 -10.63 -7.31
C THR A 85 1.16 -11.72 -6.50
N VAL A 86 0.04 -12.24 -7.02
CA VAL A 86 -0.75 -13.28 -6.34
C VAL A 86 0.07 -14.56 -6.17
N LEU A 87 0.79 -14.99 -7.22
CA LEU A 87 1.62 -16.20 -7.15
C LEU A 87 2.71 -16.08 -6.09
N ILE A 88 3.42 -14.94 -6.01
CA ILE A 88 4.45 -14.71 -5.00
C ILE A 88 3.84 -14.75 -3.60
N VAL A 89 2.71 -14.07 -3.39
CA VAL A 89 2.06 -14.06 -2.08
C VAL A 89 1.62 -15.45 -1.66
N LEU A 90 0.99 -16.23 -2.55
CA LEU A 90 0.54 -17.59 -2.24
C LEU A 90 1.70 -18.56 -1.98
N ILE A 91 2.77 -18.51 -2.80
CA ILE A 91 3.92 -19.40 -2.65
C ILE A 91 4.68 -19.10 -1.35
N PHE A 92 4.86 -17.83 -1.02
CA PHE A 92 5.64 -17.38 0.12
C PHE A 92 4.79 -16.96 1.32
N ASN A 93 3.50 -17.33 1.38
CA ASN A 93 2.57 -16.90 2.43
C ASN A 93 3.12 -17.12 3.84
N LYS A 94 3.54 -18.34 4.16
CA LYS A 94 4.11 -18.68 5.48
C LYS A 94 5.37 -17.87 5.82
N PHE A 95 6.20 -17.58 4.82
CA PHE A 95 7.37 -16.73 5.01
C PHE A 95 6.96 -15.30 5.34
N PHE A 96 5.98 -14.75 4.63
CA PHE A 96 5.48 -13.41 4.91
C PHE A 96 4.82 -13.33 6.29
N GLU A 97 3.96 -14.29 6.66
CA GLU A 97 3.33 -14.34 7.99
C GLU A 97 4.37 -14.35 9.11
N ASN A 98 5.42 -15.17 8.99
CA ASN A 98 6.51 -15.24 9.96
C ASN A 98 7.40 -13.98 9.98
N SER A 99 7.35 -13.17 8.92
CA SER A 99 8.13 -11.94 8.79
C SER A 99 7.47 -10.72 9.43
N PHE A 100 6.22 -10.83 9.92
CA PHE A 100 5.54 -9.74 10.60
C PHE A 100 6.08 -9.54 12.02
N SER A 101 7.23 -8.88 12.11
CA SER A 101 7.91 -8.53 13.35
C SER A 101 8.41 -7.09 13.32
N THR A 102 8.68 -6.52 14.48
CA THR A 102 9.24 -5.18 14.60
C THR A 102 10.62 -5.09 13.92
N SER A 103 11.47 -6.11 14.10
CA SER A 103 12.79 -6.17 13.46
C SER A 103 12.70 -6.18 11.92
N SER A 104 11.82 -6.97 11.34
CA SER A 104 11.62 -7.01 9.89
C SER A 104 11.09 -5.66 9.35
N THR A 105 10.25 -4.99 10.14
CA THR A 105 9.70 -3.67 9.80
C THR A 105 10.81 -2.62 9.70
N ILE A 106 11.82 -2.66 10.59
CA ILE A 106 13.00 -1.76 10.53
C ILE A 106 13.71 -1.90 9.18
N TRP A 107 14.05 -3.12 8.79
CA TRP A 107 14.71 -3.39 7.52
C TRP A 107 13.85 -3.01 6.32
N GLY A 108 12.53 -3.26 6.39
CA GLY A 108 11.59 -2.86 5.36
C GLY A 108 11.55 -1.34 5.14
N PHE A 109 11.57 -0.55 6.22
CA PHE A 109 11.66 0.91 6.14
C PHE A 109 12.98 1.36 5.50
N LEU A 110 14.12 0.77 5.88
CA LEU A 110 15.41 1.11 5.30
C LEU A 110 15.47 0.77 3.80
N ILE A 111 15.00 -0.40 3.40
CA ILE A 111 14.93 -0.79 1.99
C ILE A 111 14.07 0.21 1.20
N SER A 112 12.90 0.57 1.72
CA SER A 112 12.01 1.55 1.09
C SER A 112 12.67 2.93 1.01
N ALA A 113 13.39 3.35 2.05
CA ALA A 113 14.12 4.61 2.07
C ALA A 113 15.19 4.67 0.98
N VAL A 114 15.98 3.61 0.83
CA VAL A 114 17.02 3.50 -0.21
C VAL A 114 16.40 3.53 -1.60
N LEU A 115 15.32 2.77 -1.84
CA LEU A 115 14.63 2.74 -3.13
C LEU A 115 14.12 4.12 -3.53
N LEU A 116 13.48 4.85 -2.60
CA LEU A 116 12.95 6.18 -2.86
C LEU A 116 14.05 7.23 -3.06
N PHE A 117 15.14 7.13 -2.29
CA PHE A 117 16.29 8.00 -2.44
C PHE A 117 16.92 7.88 -3.83
N ILE A 118 17.20 6.65 -4.27
CA ILE A 118 17.79 6.40 -5.58
C ILE A 118 16.85 6.80 -6.72
N ALA A 119 15.53 6.67 -6.53
CA ALA A 119 14.55 7.00 -7.55
C ALA A 119 14.56 8.48 -7.96
N ASP A 120 14.84 9.40 -7.04
CA ASP A 120 14.87 10.85 -7.33
C ASP A 120 16.07 11.26 -8.20
N PHE A 121 17.14 10.47 -8.21
CA PHE A 121 18.28 10.68 -9.11
C PHE A 121 18.07 10.06 -10.50
N LYS A 122 17.00 9.31 -10.69
CA LYS A 122 16.70 8.72 -11.99
C LYS A 122 16.01 9.75 -12.88
N ALA A 123 16.56 9.94 -14.09
CA ALA A 123 15.90 10.74 -15.10
C ALA A 123 14.49 10.20 -15.41
N CYS A 124 13.50 11.08 -15.52
CA CYS A 124 12.15 10.69 -15.89
C CYS A 124 12.15 10.04 -17.26
N GLY A 125 11.54 8.84 -17.35
CA GLY A 125 11.31 8.19 -18.64
C GLY A 125 10.07 8.73 -19.32
N ASN A 126 9.98 8.44 -20.63
CA ASN A 126 8.82 8.80 -21.48
C ASN A 126 8.17 7.55 -22.09
N LYS A 127 8.51 6.35 -21.58
CA LYS A 127 7.98 5.10 -22.12
C LYS A 127 6.58 4.83 -21.60
N HIS A 128 5.78 4.22 -22.44
CA HIS A 128 4.50 3.63 -22.04
C HIS A 128 4.68 2.22 -21.46
N PHE A 129 3.68 1.76 -20.71
CA PHE A 129 3.66 0.39 -20.20
C PHE A 129 3.70 -0.66 -21.33
N THR A 130 4.52 -1.66 -21.10
CA THR A 130 4.60 -2.89 -21.89
C THR A 130 4.21 -4.09 -21.01
N LYS A 131 3.90 -5.23 -21.63
CA LYS A 131 3.66 -6.49 -20.91
C LYS A 131 4.82 -6.83 -19.96
N LYS A 132 6.08 -6.62 -20.43
CA LYS A 132 7.29 -6.88 -19.64
C LYS A 132 7.38 -5.96 -18.42
N SER A 133 7.17 -4.66 -18.59
CA SER A 133 7.22 -3.71 -17.47
C SER A 133 6.10 -3.97 -16.45
N SER A 134 4.91 -4.33 -16.91
CA SER A 134 3.78 -4.69 -16.05
C SER A 134 4.08 -5.96 -15.23
N PHE A 135 4.66 -6.99 -15.84
CA PHE A 135 5.08 -8.21 -15.15
C PHE A 135 6.11 -7.90 -14.06
N ILE A 136 7.15 -7.11 -14.38
CA ILE A 136 8.20 -6.75 -13.42
C ILE A 136 7.61 -5.93 -12.25
N MET A 137 6.69 -5.00 -12.53
CA MET A 137 5.99 -4.27 -11.47
C MET A 137 5.14 -5.19 -10.59
N GLY A 138 4.52 -6.22 -11.18
CA GLY A 138 3.77 -7.22 -10.43
C GLY A 138 4.66 -8.06 -9.51
N VAL A 139 5.84 -8.47 -9.98
CA VAL A 139 6.84 -9.13 -9.13
C VAL A 139 7.26 -8.21 -7.98
N ALA A 140 7.58 -6.94 -8.28
CA ALA A 140 7.95 -5.95 -7.27
C ALA A 140 6.84 -5.73 -6.24
N GLN A 141 5.56 -5.71 -6.67
CA GLN A 141 4.42 -5.63 -5.76
C GLN A 141 4.32 -6.85 -4.84
N GLY A 142 4.53 -8.05 -5.36
CA GLY A 142 4.52 -9.29 -4.56
C GLY A 142 5.59 -9.31 -3.48
N LEU A 143 6.79 -8.81 -3.78
CA LEU A 143 7.88 -8.69 -2.81
C LEU A 143 7.62 -7.59 -1.76
N ALA A 144 6.85 -6.57 -2.12
CA ALA A 144 6.51 -5.48 -1.22
C ALA A 144 5.41 -5.82 -0.18
N VAL A 145 5.02 -7.09 -0.04
CA VAL A 145 4.15 -7.58 1.04
C VAL A 145 4.91 -7.64 2.38
N LEU A 146 6.24 -7.72 2.37
CA LEU A 146 7.06 -7.68 3.58
C LEU A 146 6.79 -6.43 4.42
N PRO A 147 6.65 -6.57 5.76
CA PRO A 147 6.36 -5.45 6.64
C PRO A 147 7.46 -4.39 6.58
N GLY A 148 7.06 -3.12 6.59
CA GLY A 148 7.98 -2.00 6.45
C GLY A 148 8.33 -1.66 4.99
N ILE A 149 8.17 -2.58 4.02
CA ILE A 149 8.32 -2.24 2.61
C ILE A 149 7.07 -1.50 2.12
N SER A 150 7.28 -0.34 1.52
CA SER A 150 6.20 0.43 0.92
C SER A 150 5.80 -0.16 -0.42
N ARG A 151 4.60 -0.75 -0.51
CA ARG A 151 4.07 -1.29 -1.76
C ARG A 151 3.93 -0.19 -2.83
N SER A 152 3.32 0.95 -2.50
CA SER A 152 3.16 2.08 -3.41
C SER A 152 4.50 2.69 -3.83
N GLY A 153 5.47 2.78 -2.92
CA GLY A 153 6.84 3.22 -3.21
C GLY A 153 7.56 2.26 -4.14
N THR A 154 7.56 0.96 -3.83
CA THR A 154 8.26 -0.06 -4.61
C THR A 154 7.71 -0.15 -6.03
N THR A 155 6.39 -0.17 -6.21
CA THR A 155 5.78 -0.25 -7.55
C THR A 155 6.06 1.01 -8.36
N LEU A 156 5.92 2.20 -7.78
CA LEU A 156 6.24 3.46 -8.45
C LEU A 156 7.71 3.48 -8.89
N VAL A 157 8.64 3.23 -7.96
CA VAL A 157 10.09 3.24 -8.22
C VAL A 157 10.45 2.23 -9.31
N THR A 158 9.87 1.03 -9.28
CA THR A 158 10.08 0.03 -10.33
C THR A 158 9.65 0.57 -11.71
N GLY A 159 8.49 1.22 -11.80
CA GLY A 159 8.04 1.85 -13.04
C GLY A 159 9.02 2.92 -13.54
N LEU A 160 9.53 3.77 -12.65
CA LEU A 160 10.53 4.79 -12.98
C LEU A 160 11.85 4.17 -13.48
N PHE A 161 12.33 3.10 -12.84
CA PHE A 161 13.57 2.41 -13.27
C PHE A 161 13.41 1.73 -14.64
N LEU A 162 12.21 1.30 -15.00
CA LEU A 162 11.90 0.75 -16.32
C LEU A 162 11.76 1.85 -17.39
N GLY A 163 11.87 3.12 -16.99
CA GLY A 163 11.78 4.28 -17.88
C GLY A 163 10.35 4.66 -18.26
N VAL A 164 9.34 4.22 -17.51
CA VAL A 164 7.95 4.61 -17.71
C VAL A 164 7.75 6.08 -17.28
N ASP A 165 6.85 6.79 -17.96
CA ASP A 165 6.44 8.14 -17.53
C ASP A 165 5.95 8.11 -16.07
N LYS A 166 6.35 9.10 -15.29
CA LYS A 166 6.11 9.13 -13.84
C LYS A 166 4.63 9.19 -13.46
N ASN A 167 3.82 9.91 -14.24
CA ASN A 167 2.38 9.99 -13.95
C ASN A 167 1.71 8.66 -14.32
N GLU A 168 2.13 8.07 -15.45
CA GLU A 168 1.63 6.75 -15.88
C GLU A 168 2.04 5.65 -14.88
N ALA A 169 3.29 5.67 -14.38
CA ALA A 169 3.76 4.74 -13.37
C ALA A 169 2.98 4.86 -12.04
N LEU A 170 2.68 6.08 -11.61
CA LEU A 170 1.89 6.34 -10.42
C LEU A 170 0.43 5.88 -10.59
N ASP A 171 -0.21 6.26 -11.70
CA ASP A 171 -1.58 5.84 -12.01
C ASP A 171 -1.71 4.32 -12.07
N PHE A 172 -0.75 3.65 -12.71
CA PHE A 172 -0.73 2.20 -12.80
C PHE A 172 -0.50 1.55 -11.43
N SER A 173 0.41 2.10 -10.61
CA SER A 173 0.65 1.65 -9.23
C SER A 173 -0.63 1.68 -8.38
N PHE A 174 -1.44 2.74 -8.50
CA PHE A 174 -2.70 2.84 -7.78
C PHE A 174 -3.78 1.90 -8.33
N LEU A 175 -3.88 1.75 -9.64
CA LEU A 175 -4.85 0.82 -10.25
C LEU A 175 -4.54 -0.64 -9.92
N MET A 176 -3.25 -1.03 -9.95
CA MET A 176 -2.85 -2.41 -9.61
C MET A 176 -3.00 -2.74 -8.11
N SER A 177 -3.17 -1.74 -7.25
CA SER A 177 -3.47 -1.98 -5.84
C SER A 177 -4.88 -2.51 -5.60
N ILE A 178 -5.84 -2.15 -6.47
CA ILE A 178 -7.25 -2.51 -6.30
C ILE A 178 -7.46 -4.03 -6.22
N PRO A 179 -7.03 -4.84 -7.21
CA PRO A 179 -7.23 -6.28 -7.14
C PRO A 179 -6.51 -6.93 -5.95
N ILE A 180 -5.36 -6.40 -5.53
CA ILE A 180 -4.61 -6.97 -4.42
C ILE A 180 -5.26 -6.64 -3.08
N ILE A 181 -5.74 -5.42 -2.86
CA ILE A 181 -6.47 -5.07 -1.63
C ILE A 181 -7.77 -5.91 -1.53
N ILE A 182 -8.48 -6.14 -2.65
CA ILE A 182 -9.64 -7.02 -2.66
C ILE A 182 -9.24 -8.45 -2.29
N ALA A 183 -8.19 -8.98 -2.90
CA ALA A 183 -7.72 -10.34 -2.63
C ALA A 183 -7.28 -10.52 -1.17
N SER A 184 -6.54 -9.56 -0.60
CA SER A 184 -6.17 -9.55 0.81
C SER A 184 -7.39 -9.51 1.73
N ALA A 185 -8.34 -8.61 1.47
CA ALA A 185 -9.57 -8.51 2.27
C ALA A 185 -10.41 -9.81 2.24
N VAL A 186 -10.46 -10.50 1.08
CA VAL A 186 -11.13 -11.79 0.97
C VAL A 186 -10.37 -12.86 1.75
N TYR A 187 -9.05 -12.94 1.59
CA TYR A 187 -8.21 -13.94 2.27
C TYR A 187 -8.30 -13.81 3.80
N GLU A 188 -8.06 -12.60 4.32
CA GLU A 188 -8.13 -12.30 5.74
C GLU A 188 -9.57 -12.41 6.28
N GLY A 189 -10.58 -12.05 5.46
CA GLY A 189 -11.99 -12.21 5.80
C GLY A 189 -12.40 -13.68 6.00
N ILE A 190 -11.84 -14.61 5.22
CA ILE A 190 -12.05 -16.06 5.41
C ILE A 190 -11.49 -16.50 6.77
N ASP A 191 -10.34 -15.98 7.18
CA ASP A 191 -9.77 -16.30 8.50
C ASP A 191 -10.65 -15.79 9.64
N LEU A 192 -11.23 -14.60 9.52
CA LEU A 192 -12.18 -14.06 10.50
C LEU A 192 -13.49 -14.87 10.61
N ILE A 193 -13.93 -15.50 9.52
CA ILE A 193 -15.10 -16.41 9.57
C ILE A 193 -14.76 -17.67 10.38
N LYS A 194 -13.54 -18.18 10.24
CA LYS A 194 -13.07 -19.37 10.98
C LYS A 194 -12.79 -19.06 12.46
N ASN A 195 -12.28 -17.86 12.72
CA ASN A 195 -11.88 -17.38 14.04
C ASN A 195 -12.64 -16.09 14.39
N PRO A 196 -13.94 -16.18 14.74
CA PRO A 196 -14.75 -14.99 14.95
C PRO A 196 -14.27 -14.19 16.17
N VAL A 197 -14.22 -12.87 16.00
CA VAL A 197 -13.83 -11.92 17.04
C VAL A 197 -14.98 -11.00 17.38
N THR A 198 -14.99 -10.48 18.61
CA THR A 198 -15.95 -9.46 19.02
C THR A 198 -15.67 -8.14 18.29
N VAL A 199 -16.69 -7.55 17.68
CA VAL A 199 -16.56 -6.37 16.82
C VAL A 199 -17.23 -5.16 17.45
N ASN A 200 -16.48 -4.07 17.57
CA ASN A 200 -17.05 -2.78 17.88
C ASN A 200 -17.44 -2.06 16.58
N TRP A 201 -18.71 -2.16 16.19
CA TRP A 201 -19.21 -1.62 14.92
C TRP A 201 -19.01 -0.11 14.79
N VAL A 202 -19.18 0.66 15.86
CA VAL A 202 -18.93 2.11 15.86
C VAL A 202 -17.46 2.40 15.57
N GLY A 203 -16.56 1.65 16.22
CA GLY A 203 -15.12 1.75 15.94
C GLY A 203 -14.77 1.42 14.50
N MET A 204 -15.37 0.36 13.91
CA MET A 204 -15.14 0.00 12.51
C MET A 204 -15.59 1.09 11.54
N ILE A 205 -16.76 1.71 11.79
CA ILE A 205 -17.24 2.84 10.98
C ILE A 205 -16.25 4.01 11.05
N ILE A 206 -15.74 4.33 12.24
CA ILE A 206 -14.74 5.41 12.42
C ILE A 206 -13.47 5.11 11.62
N VAL A 207 -12.92 3.89 11.73
CA VAL A 207 -11.74 3.45 10.97
C VAL A 207 -11.99 3.57 9.47
N PHE A 208 -13.11 3.03 8.97
CA PHE A 208 -13.46 3.03 7.56
C PHE A 208 -13.57 4.46 6.99
N VAL A 209 -14.34 5.33 7.67
CA VAL A 209 -14.54 6.70 7.21
C VAL A 209 -13.26 7.51 7.27
N ALA A 210 -12.47 7.38 8.35
CA ALA A 210 -11.20 8.05 8.46
C ALA A 210 -10.22 7.60 7.36
N SER A 211 -10.04 6.28 7.16
CA SER A 211 -9.15 5.77 6.13
C SER A 211 -9.60 6.15 4.70
N PHE A 212 -10.90 6.22 4.44
CA PHE A 212 -11.44 6.71 3.18
C PHE A 212 -11.08 8.19 2.94
N VAL A 213 -11.38 9.06 3.90
CA VAL A 213 -11.15 10.51 3.77
C VAL A 213 -9.66 10.82 3.63
N PHE A 214 -8.84 10.28 4.53
CA PHE A 214 -7.39 10.48 4.48
C PHE A 214 -6.73 9.75 3.31
N GLY A 215 -7.30 8.65 2.81
CA GLY A 215 -6.91 7.99 1.57
C GLY A 215 -7.06 8.90 0.34
N ILE A 216 -8.19 9.63 0.22
CA ILE A 216 -8.37 10.61 -0.84
C ILE A 216 -7.32 11.72 -0.75
N LEU A 217 -7.04 12.20 0.46
CA LEU A 217 -6.03 13.26 0.67
C LEU A 217 -4.62 12.79 0.30
N SER A 218 -4.26 11.56 0.68
CA SER A 218 -2.93 10.99 0.38
C SER A 218 -2.74 10.75 -1.12
N ILE A 219 -3.75 10.25 -1.85
CA ILE A 219 -3.71 10.12 -3.31
C ILE A 219 -3.45 11.49 -3.97
N LYS A 220 -4.22 12.53 -3.58
CA LYS A 220 -4.04 13.88 -4.12
C LYS A 220 -2.67 14.47 -3.80
N LEU A 221 -2.16 14.22 -2.60
CA LEU A 221 -0.83 14.66 -2.19
C LEU A 221 0.25 13.95 -3.01
N MET A 222 0.15 12.63 -3.19
CA MET A 222 1.11 11.85 -3.95
C MET A 222 1.20 12.30 -5.41
N LEU A 223 0.07 12.59 -6.05
CA LEU A 223 0.05 13.16 -7.41
C LEU A 223 0.82 14.50 -7.49
N LYS A 224 0.77 15.34 -6.46
CA LYS A 224 1.54 16.60 -6.41
C LYS A 224 3.03 16.36 -6.17
N VAL A 225 3.37 15.43 -5.28
CA VAL A 225 4.76 15.11 -4.92
C VAL A 225 5.52 14.53 -6.11
N VAL A 226 4.92 13.56 -6.81
CA VAL A 226 5.54 12.91 -7.98
C VAL A 226 5.79 13.92 -9.10
N LYS A 227 4.86 14.85 -9.33
CA LYS A 227 5.06 15.92 -10.32
C LYS A 227 6.27 16.82 -10.00
N LYS A 228 6.60 17.01 -8.72
CA LYS A 228 7.68 17.87 -8.25
C LYS A 228 9.02 17.15 -8.07
N ASN A 229 9.12 15.83 -8.36
CA ASN A 229 10.30 15.01 -8.11
C ASN A 229 10.83 15.16 -6.66
N ARG A 230 9.99 14.88 -5.68
CA ARG A 230 10.31 15.06 -4.26
C ARG A 230 10.11 13.78 -3.44
N LEU A 231 10.43 12.63 -4.02
CA LEU A 231 10.31 11.34 -3.35
C LEU A 231 11.32 11.18 -2.22
N PHE A 232 12.49 11.81 -2.32
CA PHE A 232 13.56 11.72 -1.33
C PHE A 232 13.16 12.18 0.08
N TYR A 233 12.17 13.08 0.21
CA TYR A 233 11.68 13.47 1.54
C TYR A 233 11.10 12.30 2.33
N PHE A 234 10.46 11.35 1.64
CA PHE A 234 9.96 10.15 2.27
C PHE A 234 11.08 9.20 2.71
N SER A 235 12.25 9.24 2.05
CA SER A 235 13.43 8.48 2.48
C SER A 235 13.89 8.91 3.86
N PHE A 236 14.01 10.21 4.11
CA PHE A 236 14.37 10.74 5.43
C PHE A 236 13.34 10.37 6.49
N TYR A 237 12.06 10.47 6.16
CA TYR A 237 10.98 10.06 7.05
C TYR A 237 11.09 8.58 7.43
N LEU A 238 11.34 7.69 6.45
CA LEU A 238 11.48 6.26 6.69
C LEU A 238 12.74 5.90 7.49
N ILE A 239 13.86 6.60 7.27
CA ILE A 239 15.07 6.44 8.08
C ILE A 239 14.76 6.85 9.54
N PHE A 240 14.13 8.01 9.74
CA PHE A 240 13.72 8.45 11.07
C PHE A 240 12.79 7.43 11.74
N LEU A 241 11.81 6.90 11.01
CA LEU A 241 10.87 5.91 11.51
C LEU A 241 11.56 4.57 11.85
N SER A 242 12.53 4.16 11.03
CA SER A 242 13.35 2.98 11.30
C SER A 242 14.15 3.13 12.61
N LEU A 243 14.79 4.28 12.81
CA LEU A 243 15.52 4.59 14.06
C LEU A 243 14.58 4.66 15.25
N LEU A 244 13.42 5.29 15.09
CA LEU A 244 12.40 5.33 16.14
C LEU A 244 11.94 3.93 16.52
N THR A 245 11.74 3.04 15.54
CA THR A 245 11.31 1.65 15.76
C THR A 245 12.34 0.87 16.57
N LEU A 246 13.64 1.15 16.41
CA LEU A 246 14.70 0.54 17.22
C LEU A 246 14.56 0.80 18.72
N LEU A 247 13.87 1.88 19.12
CA LEU A 247 13.64 2.19 20.53
C LEU A 247 12.54 1.30 21.15
N PHE A 248 11.80 0.54 20.34
CA PHE A 248 10.69 -0.32 20.76
C PHE A 248 10.99 -1.82 20.60
N VAL A 249 12.21 -2.17 20.17
CA VAL A 249 12.74 -3.53 20.10
C VAL A 249 13.61 -3.82 21.29
#